data_98ff5b290e175c9d876385d8a3dcb3ff
#
_entry.id   98ff5b290e175c9d876385d8a3dcb3ff
#
_cell.length_a   1.000
_cell.length_b   1.000
_cell.length_c   1.000
_cell.angle_alpha   90.00
_cell.angle_beta   90.00
_cell.angle_gamma   90.00
#
_symmetry.space_group_name_H-M   'P 1'
#
loop_
_entity.id
_entity.type
_entity.pdbx_description
1 polymer ?
#
loop_
_entity_poly.entity_id
_entity_poly.type
_entity_poly.pdbx_seq_one_letter_code
_entity_poly.pdbx_strand_id
1 'polypeptide(L)'
;MTHDALPPKPALRLSVQFADATHRNLLPRALLLRWIRAALRAGPENHDPLHQAETRPQAHQITLRFVAEDEGQTLNRAYRGKDYATNVLTFDYSHWPVHADIVLCCPVVAREALAQHKPLVAHYAHLVVHGLLHAQGWDHQTEQEAQGMESHEVAVLQRLGIADPYADGSEMPAG
;
A
#
# COMPACT_ATOMS: atom_id res chain seq x y z
N MET A 1 23.61 -28.63 -18.37
CA MET A 1 23.31 -27.22 -18.00
C MET A 1 21.87 -27.15 -17.49
N THR A 2 21.70 -27.23 -16.20
CA THR A 2 20.39 -27.09 -15.57
C THR A 2 20.01 -25.61 -15.64
N HIS A 3 18.97 -25.29 -16.42
CA HIS A 3 18.30 -24.01 -16.35
C HIS A 3 17.72 -23.91 -14.95
N ASP A 4 18.37 -23.12 -14.10
CA ASP A 4 17.85 -22.70 -12.82
C ASP A 4 16.66 -21.76 -13.11
N ALA A 5 15.47 -22.36 -13.25
CA ALA A 5 14.24 -21.60 -13.45
C ALA A 5 13.98 -20.85 -12.16
N LEU A 6 13.98 -19.51 -12.23
CA LEU A 6 13.58 -18.67 -11.12
C LEU A 6 12.24 -19.17 -10.57
N PRO A 7 12.09 -19.26 -9.24
CA PRO A 7 10.85 -19.72 -8.63
C PRO A 7 9.66 -18.89 -9.14
N PRO A 8 8.51 -19.51 -9.36
CA PRO A 8 7.35 -18.81 -9.86
C PRO A 8 6.95 -17.71 -8.88
N LYS A 9 6.68 -16.50 -9.41
CA LYS A 9 6.21 -15.38 -8.59
C LYS A 9 4.91 -15.77 -7.88
N PRO A 10 4.73 -15.36 -6.60
CA PRO A 10 3.49 -15.62 -5.89
C PRO A 10 2.26 -15.11 -6.66
N ALA A 11 1.18 -15.86 -6.67
CA ALA A 11 -0.09 -15.38 -7.16
C ALA A 11 -0.61 -14.22 -6.27
N LEU A 12 -1.52 -13.40 -6.77
CA LEU A 12 -2.14 -12.32 -6.01
C LEU A 12 -3.63 -12.61 -5.80
N ARG A 13 -4.05 -12.63 -4.55
CA ARG A 13 -5.45 -12.66 -4.12
C ARG A 13 -5.80 -11.30 -3.55
N LEU A 14 -6.72 -10.60 -4.18
CA LEU A 14 -7.19 -9.28 -3.77
C LEU A 14 -8.65 -9.36 -3.30
N SER A 15 -8.91 -8.89 -2.10
CA SER A 15 -10.24 -8.54 -1.60
C SER A 15 -10.42 -7.02 -1.62
N VAL A 16 -11.53 -6.53 -2.11
CA VAL A 16 -11.88 -5.10 -2.11
C VAL A 16 -13.21 -4.92 -1.41
N GLN A 17 -13.22 -4.09 -0.37
CA GLN A 17 -14.38 -3.84 0.47
C GLN A 17 -14.69 -2.33 0.49
N PHE A 18 -15.88 -1.96 0.07
CA PHE A 18 -16.36 -0.58 0.12
C PHE A 18 -17.43 -0.43 1.21
N ALA A 19 -16.99 -0.19 2.46
CA ALA A 19 -17.88 0.23 3.54
C ALA A 19 -18.37 1.67 3.29
N ASP A 20 -17.46 2.52 2.79
CA ASP A 20 -17.82 3.80 2.15
C ASP A 20 -17.67 3.62 0.63
N ALA A 21 -18.78 3.77 -0.09
CA ALA A 21 -18.83 3.59 -1.54
C ALA A 21 -18.73 4.90 -2.33
N THR A 22 -18.47 6.03 -1.67
CA THR A 22 -18.47 7.36 -2.30
C THR A 22 -17.56 7.44 -3.51
N HIS A 23 -16.37 6.83 -3.44
CA HIS A 23 -15.37 6.87 -4.52
C HIS A 23 -15.26 5.56 -5.30
N ARG A 24 -16.19 4.61 -5.09
CA ARG A 24 -16.13 3.29 -5.72
C ARG A 24 -15.98 3.33 -7.25
N ASN A 25 -16.69 4.24 -7.90
CA ASN A 25 -16.64 4.36 -9.37
C ASN A 25 -15.29 4.86 -9.90
N LEU A 26 -14.49 5.53 -9.07
CA LEU A 26 -13.15 5.99 -9.40
C LEU A 26 -12.06 4.93 -9.19
N LEU A 27 -12.41 3.83 -8.53
CA LEU A 27 -11.48 2.80 -8.03
C LEU A 27 -11.85 1.41 -8.57
N PRO A 28 -11.89 1.23 -9.91
CA PRO A 28 -12.18 -0.09 -10.47
C PRO A 28 -11.11 -1.10 -10.09
N ARG A 29 -11.51 -2.35 -9.89
CA ARG A 29 -10.62 -3.44 -9.47
C ARG A 29 -9.35 -3.56 -10.32
N ALA A 30 -9.46 -3.38 -11.63
CA ALA A 30 -8.32 -3.46 -12.54
C ALA A 30 -7.25 -2.40 -12.24
N LEU A 31 -7.67 -1.18 -11.87
CA LEU A 31 -6.79 -0.09 -11.46
C LEU A 31 -6.07 -0.44 -10.14
N LEU A 32 -6.82 -0.92 -9.15
CA LEU A 32 -6.26 -1.34 -7.85
C LEU A 32 -5.24 -2.47 -8.01
N LEU A 33 -5.55 -3.47 -8.83
CA LEU A 33 -4.60 -4.56 -9.15
C LEU A 33 -3.33 -4.05 -9.81
N ARG A 34 -3.43 -3.05 -10.68
CA ARG A 34 -2.26 -2.44 -11.32
C ARG A 34 -1.34 -1.78 -10.30
N TRP A 35 -1.89 -1.03 -9.35
CA TRP A 35 -1.12 -0.38 -8.28
C TRP A 35 -0.44 -1.40 -7.38
N ILE A 36 -1.20 -2.41 -6.94
CA ILE A 36 -0.69 -3.47 -6.06
C ILE A 36 0.46 -4.23 -6.74
N ARG A 37 0.29 -4.64 -7.99
CA ARG A 37 1.35 -5.36 -8.73
C ARG A 37 2.60 -4.52 -8.91
N ALA A 38 2.47 -3.21 -9.14
CA ALA A 38 3.61 -2.32 -9.24
C ALA A 38 4.37 -2.20 -7.91
N ALA A 39 3.66 -2.06 -6.79
CA ALA A 39 4.25 -1.99 -5.45
C ALA A 39 4.91 -3.32 -5.03
N LEU A 40 4.32 -4.46 -5.35
CA LEU A 40 4.89 -5.78 -5.04
C LEU A 40 6.16 -6.09 -5.83
N ARG A 41 6.36 -5.49 -7.01
CA ARG A 41 7.61 -5.65 -7.79
C ARG A 41 8.79 -4.88 -7.19
N ALA A 42 8.51 -3.87 -6.38
CA ALA A 42 9.52 -3.04 -5.74
C ALA A 42 9.97 -3.59 -4.38
N GLY A 43 9.53 -4.80 -4.03
CA GLY A 43 9.90 -5.47 -2.79
C GLY A 43 11.41 -5.66 -2.64
N PRO A 44 11.90 -5.83 -1.41
CA PRO A 44 13.32 -6.02 -1.15
C PRO A 44 13.87 -7.22 -1.92
N GLU A 45 15.04 -7.06 -2.54
CA GLU A 45 15.70 -8.11 -3.33
C GLU A 45 16.18 -9.31 -2.49
N ASN A 46 16.15 -9.17 -1.16
CA ASN A 46 16.65 -10.16 -0.21
C ASN A 46 15.51 -11.04 0.35
N HIS A 47 14.88 -11.82 -0.51
CA HIS A 47 14.11 -12.96 -0.04
C HIS A 47 15.05 -14.13 0.18
N ASP A 48 15.21 -14.56 1.43
CA ASP A 48 16.03 -15.73 1.76
C ASP A 48 15.49 -16.96 1.03
N PRO A 49 16.26 -17.53 0.06
CA PRO A 49 15.81 -18.70 -0.70
C PRO A 49 15.62 -19.94 0.17
N LEU A 50 16.20 -19.97 1.38
CA LEU A 50 16.15 -21.12 2.28
C LEU A 50 14.80 -21.29 2.97
N HIS A 51 13.97 -20.23 3.06
CA HIS A 51 12.61 -20.32 3.57
C HIS A 51 11.57 -20.71 2.50
N GLN A 52 11.97 -20.91 1.26
CA GLN A 52 11.08 -21.25 0.14
C GLN A 52 10.87 -22.77 -0.05
N ALA A 53 11.40 -23.61 0.84
CA ALA A 53 11.46 -25.05 0.64
C ALA A 53 10.19 -25.84 1.02
N GLU A 54 9.07 -25.20 1.32
CA GLU A 54 7.83 -25.93 1.62
C GLU A 54 6.67 -25.60 0.66
N THR A 55 6.67 -26.28 -0.47
CA THR A 55 5.58 -27.07 -1.09
C THR A 55 4.24 -26.43 -1.46
N ARG A 56 4.05 -25.10 -1.63
CA ARG A 56 2.95 -24.54 -2.45
C ARG A 56 3.32 -23.14 -2.91
N PRO A 57 2.99 -22.73 -4.16
CA PRO A 57 3.10 -21.33 -4.52
C PRO A 57 2.18 -20.53 -3.59
N GLN A 58 2.77 -19.92 -2.57
CA GLN A 58 2.04 -19.08 -1.63
C GLN A 58 1.60 -17.82 -2.38
N ALA A 59 0.34 -17.45 -2.21
CA ALA A 59 -0.19 -16.25 -2.83
C ALA A 59 -0.03 -15.05 -1.90
N HIS A 60 0.25 -13.87 -2.47
CA HIS A 60 0.00 -12.62 -1.77
C HIS A 60 -1.50 -12.51 -1.46
N GLN A 61 -1.85 -12.08 -0.25
CA GLN A 61 -3.22 -11.89 0.19
C GLN A 61 -3.38 -10.43 0.65
N ILE A 62 -4.04 -9.63 -0.14
CA ILE A 62 -4.24 -8.22 0.11
C ILE A 62 -5.72 -7.92 0.23
N THR A 63 -6.11 -7.23 1.31
CA THR A 63 -7.43 -6.60 1.43
C THR A 63 -7.26 -5.09 1.34
N LEU A 64 -8.02 -4.44 0.47
CA LEU A 64 -8.24 -3.00 0.49
C LEU A 64 -9.64 -2.73 1.01
N ARG A 65 -9.74 -1.99 2.12
CA ARG A 65 -11.01 -1.59 2.72
C ARG A 65 -11.14 -0.08 2.73
N PHE A 66 -12.18 0.41 2.08
CA PHE A 66 -12.51 1.83 2.01
C PHE A 66 -13.60 2.13 3.03
N VAL A 67 -13.32 3.07 3.95
CA VAL A 67 -14.17 3.32 5.13
C VAL A 67 -14.56 4.79 5.24
N ALA A 68 -15.65 5.03 5.97
CA ALA A 68 -16.05 6.36 6.41
C ALA A 68 -15.23 6.81 7.63
N GLU A 69 -15.44 8.06 8.06
CA GLU A 69 -14.62 8.68 9.11
C GLU A 69 -14.78 8.02 10.48
N ASP A 70 -16.00 7.59 10.83
CA ASP A 70 -16.31 6.92 12.10
C ASP A 70 -15.59 5.57 12.25
N GLU A 71 -15.61 4.73 11.23
CA GLU A 71 -14.86 3.46 11.23
C GLU A 71 -13.35 3.73 11.23
N GLY A 72 -12.87 4.68 10.43
CA GLY A 72 -11.47 5.07 10.40
C GLY A 72 -10.96 5.55 11.75
N GLN A 73 -11.73 6.38 12.45
CA GLN A 73 -11.42 6.83 13.81
C GLN A 73 -11.41 5.68 14.81
N THR A 74 -12.42 4.81 14.76
CA THR A 74 -12.51 3.64 15.65
C THR A 74 -11.30 2.73 15.50
N LEU A 75 -10.88 2.43 14.27
CA LEU A 75 -9.72 1.61 13.99
C LEU A 75 -8.41 2.27 14.44
N ASN A 76 -8.24 3.55 14.16
CA ASN A 76 -7.04 4.29 14.55
C ASN A 76 -6.91 4.38 16.08
N ARG A 77 -8.02 4.59 16.79
CA ARG A 77 -8.05 4.58 18.24
C ARG A 77 -7.72 3.21 18.82
N ALA A 78 -8.30 2.15 18.28
CA ALA A 78 -8.12 0.78 18.79
C ALA A 78 -6.68 0.28 18.60
N TYR A 79 -6.03 0.59 17.47
CA TYR A 79 -4.74 0.03 17.10
C TYR A 79 -3.56 0.96 17.30
N ARG A 80 -3.75 2.28 17.28
CA ARG A 80 -2.68 3.29 17.42
C ARG A 80 -2.88 4.23 18.60
N GLY A 81 -4.00 4.14 19.32
CA GLY A 81 -4.33 5.02 20.43
C GLY A 81 -4.63 6.48 20.02
N LYS A 82 -4.92 6.73 18.74
CA LYS A 82 -5.20 8.04 18.18
C LYS A 82 -6.69 8.23 17.98
N ASP A 83 -7.29 9.22 18.65
CA ASP A 83 -8.73 9.48 18.61
C ASP A 83 -9.16 10.40 17.46
N TYR A 84 -8.67 10.09 16.26
CA TYR A 84 -9.07 10.72 15.00
C TYR A 84 -8.90 9.73 13.83
N ALA A 85 -9.61 9.96 12.74
CA ALA A 85 -9.41 9.18 11.53
C ALA A 85 -8.13 9.62 10.81
N THR A 86 -7.30 8.65 10.43
CA THR A 86 -6.13 8.88 9.56
C THR A 86 -6.44 8.47 8.12
N ASN A 87 -5.57 8.84 7.18
CA ASN A 87 -5.75 8.54 5.75
C ASN A 87 -5.64 7.05 5.43
N VAL A 88 -4.62 6.38 5.94
CA VAL A 88 -4.35 4.97 5.70
C VAL A 88 -3.88 4.27 6.98
N LEU A 89 -4.34 3.04 7.17
CA LEU A 89 -3.84 2.11 8.19
C LEU A 89 -3.43 0.81 7.50
N THR A 90 -2.25 0.32 7.83
CA THR A 90 -1.73 -0.94 7.32
C THR A 90 -1.59 -1.95 8.45
N PHE A 91 -2.22 -3.11 8.29
CA PHE A 91 -2.10 -4.26 9.17
C PHE A 91 -1.36 -5.35 8.40
N ASP A 92 -0.08 -5.54 8.72
CA ASP A 92 0.78 -6.52 8.07
C ASP A 92 0.91 -7.78 8.92
N TYR A 93 0.65 -8.93 8.32
CA TYR A 93 0.70 -10.24 8.95
C TYR A 93 1.89 -11.06 8.44
N SER A 94 2.33 -10.81 7.23
CA SER A 94 3.50 -11.44 6.60
C SER A 94 4.10 -10.51 5.55
N HIS A 95 5.43 -10.38 5.56
CA HIS A 95 6.15 -9.53 4.62
C HIS A 95 6.33 -10.19 3.24
N TRP A 96 6.46 -11.52 3.20
CA TRP A 96 6.57 -12.24 1.92
C TRP A 96 6.26 -13.74 2.08
N PRO A 97 5.31 -14.27 1.32
CA PRO A 97 4.35 -13.52 0.50
C PRO A 97 3.59 -12.50 1.35
N VAL A 98 3.28 -11.36 0.78
CA VAL A 98 2.62 -10.29 1.53
C VAL A 98 1.22 -10.72 1.94
N HIS A 99 0.93 -10.63 3.23
CA HIS A 99 -0.42 -10.74 3.76
C HIS A 99 -0.71 -9.48 4.56
N ALA A 100 -1.61 -8.67 4.08
CA ALA A 100 -1.91 -7.37 4.68
C ALA A 100 -3.34 -6.91 4.41
N ASP A 101 -3.89 -6.17 5.39
CA ASP A 101 -5.10 -5.38 5.23
C ASP A 101 -4.72 -3.89 5.22
N ILE A 102 -5.17 -3.17 4.22
CA ILE A 102 -4.95 -1.73 4.06
C ILE A 102 -6.31 -1.04 4.11
N VAL A 103 -6.48 -0.18 5.11
CA VAL A 103 -7.71 0.57 5.35
C VAL A 103 -7.50 2.02 4.94
N LEU A 104 -8.35 2.53 4.06
CA LEU A 104 -8.29 3.87 3.50
C LEU A 104 -9.56 4.63 3.91
N CYS A 105 -9.38 5.75 4.61
CA CYS A 105 -10.49 6.59 5.05
C CYS A 105 -10.86 7.60 3.97
N CYS A 106 -11.95 7.37 3.25
CA CYS A 106 -12.34 8.14 2.07
C CYS A 106 -12.48 9.65 2.33
N PRO A 107 -13.13 10.12 3.41
CA PRO A 107 -13.24 11.55 3.68
C PRO A 107 -11.89 12.22 3.95
N VAL A 108 -10.99 11.54 4.66
CA VAL A 108 -9.65 12.08 4.95
C VAL A 108 -8.82 12.18 3.67
N VAL A 109 -8.83 11.12 2.86
CA VAL A 109 -8.11 11.10 1.57
C VAL A 109 -8.59 12.21 0.64
N ALA A 110 -9.91 12.44 0.58
CA ALA A 110 -10.50 13.51 -0.23
C ALA A 110 -10.07 14.90 0.25
N ARG A 111 -10.08 15.15 1.56
CA ARG A 111 -9.63 16.43 2.13
C ARG A 111 -8.15 16.70 1.86
N GLU A 112 -7.31 15.68 2.02
CA GLU A 112 -5.87 15.80 1.75
C GLU A 112 -5.58 16.06 0.27
N ALA A 113 -6.22 15.32 -0.63
CA ALA A 113 -6.06 15.53 -2.07
C ALA A 113 -6.41 16.96 -2.48
N LEU A 114 -7.52 17.49 -1.94
CA LEU A 114 -7.95 18.87 -2.19
C LEU A 114 -6.95 19.88 -1.62
N ALA A 115 -6.51 19.71 -0.37
CA ALA A 115 -5.56 20.61 0.30
C ALA A 115 -4.19 20.62 -0.38
N GLN A 116 -3.75 19.48 -0.93
CA GLN A 116 -2.47 19.31 -1.62
C GLN A 116 -2.56 19.56 -3.13
N HIS A 117 -3.72 19.94 -3.65
CA HIS A 117 -3.97 20.13 -5.09
C HIS A 117 -3.58 18.93 -5.95
N LYS A 118 -3.86 17.71 -5.46
CA LYS A 118 -3.58 16.46 -6.14
C LYS A 118 -4.86 15.82 -6.66
N PRO A 119 -4.81 15.12 -7.82
CA PRO A 119 -5.94 14.31 -8.24
C PRO A 119 -6.28 13.25 -7.19
N LEU A 120 -7.55 13.06 -6.88
CA LEU A 120 -8.01 12.11 -5.86
C LEU A 120 -7.49 10.70 -6.11
N VAL A 121 -7.57 10.22 -7.36
CA VAL A 121 -7.11 8.89 -7.75
C VAL A 121 -5.60 8.75 -7.56
N ALA A 122 -4.81 9.77 -7.87
CA ALA A 122 -3.37 9.79 -7.65
C ALA A 122 -3.02 9.72 -6.16
N HIS A 123 -3.79 10.40 -5.31
CA HIS A 123 -3.59 10.34 -3.86
C HIS A 123 -3.93 8.96 -3.30
N TYR A 124 -5.01 8.33 -3.74
CA TYR A 124 -5.30 6.93 -3.41
C TYR A 124 -4.18 5.98 -3.84
N ALA A 125 -3.65 6.14 -5.05
CA ALA A 125 -2.54 5.31 -5.53
C ALA A 125 -1.31 5.45 -4.63
N HIS A 126 -0.95 6.66 -4.24
CA HIS A 126 0.15 6.92 -3.30
C HIS A 126 -0.04 6.19 -1.98
N LEU A 127 -1.24 6.29 -1.37
CA LEU A 127 -1.52 5.66 -0.08
C LEU A 127 -1.53 4.13 -0.17
N VAL A 128 -2.05 3.56 -1.25
CA VAL A 128 -2.02 2.10 -1.49
C VAL A 128 -0.57 1.61 -1.66
N VAL A 129 0.22 2.30 -2.46
CA VAL A 129 1.66 1.97 -2.65
C VAL A 129 2.41 2.08 -1.33
N HIS A 130 2.21 3.16 -0.58
CA HIS A 130 2.81 3.37 0.74
C HIS A 130 2.48 2.21 1.71
N GLY A 131 1.21 1.85 1.84
CA GLY A 131 0.79 0.75 2.69
C GLY A 131 1.39 -0.59 2.28
N LEU A 132 1.51 -0.85 0.97
CA LEU A 132 2.12 -2.08 0.46
C LEU A 132 3.63 -2.13 0.65
N LEU A 133 4.34 -1.01 0.60
CA LEU A 133 5.76 -0.96 0.95
C LEU A 133 5.95 -1.24 2.44
N HIS A 134 5.13 -0.64 3.30
CA HIS A 134 5.10 -0.98 4.72
C HIS A 134 4.89 -2.47 4.96
N ALA A 135 3.90 -3.07 4.31
CA ALA A 135 3.60 -4.49 4.42
C ALA A 135 4.78 -5.39 3.99
N GLN A 136 5.69 -4.89 3.17
CA GLN A 136 6.91 -5.56 2.74
C GLN A 136 8.11 -5.30 3.66
N GLY A 137 7.93 -4.56 4.74
CA GLY A 137 8.96 -4.29 5.74
C GLY A 137 9.67 -2.94 5.61
N TRP A 138 9.27 -2.08 4.65
CA TRP A 138 9.77 -0.70 4.60
C TRP A 138 9.24 0.10 5.78
N ASP A 139 10.08 0.97 6.34
CA ASP A 139 9.71 1.82 7.47
C ASP A 139 10.17 3.26 7.23
N HIS A 140 9.74 4.19 8.07
CA HIS A 140 10.09 5.61 8.02
C HIS A 140 10.28 6.22 9.41
N GLN A 141 10.75 5.41 10.37
CA GLN A 141 10.99 5.87 11.74
C GLN A 141 12.24 6.73 11.85
N THR A 142 13.24 6.47 11.04
CA THR A 142 14.44 7.31 10.91
C THR A 142 14.41 8.10 9.62
N GLU A 143 15.16 9.19 9.56
CA GLU A 143 15.27 10.02 8.35
C GLU A 143 15.80 9.21 7.14
N GLN A 144 16.78 8.34 7.39
CA GLN A 144 17.34 7.48 6.34
C GLN A 144 16.32 6.46 5.80
N GLU A 145 15.55 5.84 6.70
CA GLU A 145 14.47 4.93 6.31
C GLU A 145 13.39 5.66 5.54
N ALA A 146 12.99 6.85 6.00
CA ALA A 146 12.00 7.68 5.32
C ALA A 146 12.44 8.04 3.90
N GLN A 147 13.69 8.46 3.71
CA GLN A 147 14.24 8.76 2.37
C GLN A 147 14.26 7.53 1.46
N GLY A 148 14.63 6.37 2.00
CA GLY A 148 14.62 5.11 1.25
C GLY A 148 13.21 4.71 0.80
N MET A 149 12.25 4.77 1.69
CA MET A 149 10.85 4.47 1.40
C MET A 149 10.24 5.45 0.41
N GLU A 150 10.47 6.76 0.61
CA GLU A 150 10.04 7.83 -0.30
C GLU A 150 10.56 7.60 -1.72
N SER A 151 11.85 7.29 -1.86
CA SER A 151 12.47 7.00 -3.17
C SER A 151 11.80 5.82 -3.87
N HIS A 152 11.44 4.78 -3.14
CA HIS A 152 10.72 3.62 -3.68
C HIS A 152 9.29 3.96 -4.09
N GLU A 153 8.57 4.72 -3.28
CA GLU A 153 7.23 5.21 -3.60
C GLU A 153 7.24 6.02 -4.90
N VAL A 154 8.15 6.99 -5.00
CA VAL A 154 8.30 7.82 -6.21
C VAL A 154 8.58 6.96 -7.43
N ALA A 155 9.49 6.00 -7.34
CA ALA A 155 9.83 5.10 -8.45
C ALA A 155 8.64 4.24 -8.91
N VAL A 156 7.86 3.71 -7.95
CA VAL A 156 6.64 2.93 -8.26
C VAL A 156 5.58 3.82 -8.92
N LEU A 157 5.32 5.00 -8.36
CA LEU A 157 4.32 5.93 -8.86
C LEU A 157 4.68 6.46 -10.26
N GLN A 158 5.96 6.75 -10.53
CA GLN A 158 6.43 7.13 -11.86
C GLN A 158 6.15 6.05 -12.91
N ARG A 159 6.36 4.77 -12.57
CA ARG A 159 6.01 3.64 -13.46
C ARG A 159 4.51 3.53 -13.71
N LEU A 160 3.69 4.03 -12.81
CA LEU A 160 2.24 4.13 -12.96
C LEU A 160 1.78 5.39 -13.71
N GLY A 161 2.70 6.28 -14.07
CA GLY A 161 2.40 7.56 -14.71
C GLY A 161 1.86 8.61 -13.73
N ILE A 162 2.16 8.47 -12.44
CA ILE A 162 1.73 9.37 -11.37
C ILE A 162 2.92 10.25 -10.97
N ALA A 163 2.68 11.56 -10.82
CA ALA A 163 3.70 12.53 -10.43
C ALA A 163 4.23 12.26 -9.02
N ASP A 164 5.47 12.70 -8.75
CA ASP A 164 6.09 12.64 -7.44
C ASP A 164 5.20 13.32 -6.39
N PRO A 165 4.70 12.57 -5.38
CA PRO A 165 3.79 13.11 -4.37
C PRO A 165 4.47 14.10 -3.41
N TYR A 166 5.79 14.12 -3.37
CA TYR A 166 6.59 14.95 -2.46
C TYR A 166 7.19 16.19 -3.13
N ALA A 167 6.99 16.38 -4.43
CA ALA A 167 7.59 17.48 -5.20
C ALA A 167 7.18 18.88 -4.71
N ASP A 168 6.03 19.01 -4.04
CA ASP A 168 5.49 20.24 -3.47
C ASP A 168 5.80 20.41 -1.96
N GLY A 169 6.64 19.54 -1.38
CA GLY A 169 6.97 19.54 0.03
C GLY A 169 5.95 18.82 0.93
N SER A 170 5.03 18.05 0.35
CA SER A 170 4.10 17.21 1.11
C SER A 170 4.83 16.21 1.99
N GLU A 171 4.28 15.97 3.18
CA GLU A 171 4.83 15.00 4.13
C GLU A 171 4.46 13.56 3.77
N MET A 172 5.26 12.62 4.29
CA MET A 172 4.99 11.19 4.17
C MET A 172 3.67 10.82 4.87
N PRO A 173 2.87 9.89 4.30
CA PRO A 173 1.66 9.38 4.94
C PRO A 173 1.91 8.85 6.35
N ALA A 174 0.93 9.06 7.24
CA ALA A 174 1.02 8.66 8.65
C ALA A 174 0.92 7.16 8.89
N GLY A 175 0.42 6.42 7.91
CA GLY A 175 0.12 4.99 8.00
C GLY A 175 1.28 3.98 7.94
#